data_7e0020b6ba44c9016e0166d99f5a9422
#
_entry.id   7e0020b6ba44c9016e0166d99f5a9422
#
_cell.length_a   1.000
_cell.length_b   1.000
_cell.length_c   1.000
_cell.angle_alpha   90.00
_cell.angle_beta   90.00
_cell.angle_gamma   90.00
#
_symmetry.space_group_name_H-M   'P 1'
#
loop_
_entity.id
_entity.type
_entity.pdbx_description
1 polymer ?
#
loop_
_entity_poly.entity_id
_entity_poly.type
_entity_poly.pdbx_seq_one_letter_code
_entity_poly.pdbx_strand_id
1 'polypeptide(L)'
;LSLRRQRQMCIRDRRNDWKNLNGLWDYAIIDKGGHIPADFEGKILVPFAVESSLSGVGKRINEKQELVYQRSFDVPSAWKGKQILLHFGAVDWKTDVWVNGVKVGSHTGGFTPFSFNITSALSAKGSNRLVVKVWDPTDKGPQPRGKQVSRPEGIWYTPVSGIWQTVWLEPVSGKHIENLRITPDIDRNLLTVKAELNANCATDLVEVNVYDGNQLVAAGKSINGEAVE
;
A
#
# COMPACT_ATOMS: atom_id res chain seq x y z
N LEU A 1 4.41 -15.40 11.95
CA LEU A 1 3.09 -14.94 12.43
C LEU A 1 3.16 -13.59 13.16
N SER A 2 4.22 -13.33 13.96
CA SER A 2 4.40 -12.08 14.70
C SER A 2 4.74 -10.89 13.82
N LEU A 3 5.56 -11.05 12.78
CA LEU A 3 5.94 -9.98 11.86
C LEU A 3 4.77 -9.45 11.00
N ARG A 4 3.80 -10.32 10.66
CA ARG A 4 2.56 -9.89 10.00
C ARG A 4 1.69 -9.04 10.91
N ARG A 5 1.60 -9.39 12.20
CA ARG A 5 0.85 -8.60 13.19
C ARG A 5 1.48 -7.25 13.45
N GLN A 6 2.82 -7.14 13.52
CA GLN A 6 3.51 -5.86 13.74
C GLN A 6 3.31 -4.88 12.57
N ARG A 7 3.40 -5.32 11.31
CA ARG A 7 3.14 -4.45 10.16
C ARG A 7 1.68 -4.00 10.06
N GLN A 8 0.74 -4.85 10.47
CA GLN A 8 -0.67 -4.51 10.56
C GLN A 8 -0.99 -3.65 11.79
N MET A 9 -0.22 -3.76 12.88
CA MET A 9 -0.41 -2.95 14.09
C MET A 9 -0.27 -1.47 13.84
N CYS A 10 0.74 -1.02 13.08
CA CYS A 10 0.92 0.41 12.79
C CYS A 10 -0.28 1.05 12.08
N ILE A 11 -1.08 0.26 11.33
CA ILE A 11 -2.31 0.73 10.69
C ILE A 11 -3.49 0.63 11.64
N ARG A 12 -3.55 -0.41 12.46
CA ARG A 12 -4.60 -0.62 13.47
C ARG A 12 -4.59 0.43 14.57
N ASP A 13 -3.42 0.91 14.94
CA ASP A 13 -3.26 1.91 16.00
C ASP A 13 -3.78 3.28 15.56
N ARG A 14 -3.96 3.49 14.25
CA ARG A 14 -4.44 4.76 13.69
C ARG A 14 -5.94 4.79 13.44
N ARG A 15 -6.51 3.68 12.92
CA ARG A 15 -7.93 3.56 12.61
C ARG A 15 -8.41 2.14 12.82
N ASN A 16 -9.62 2.01 13.38
CA ASN A 16 -10.18 0.71 13.74
C ASN A 16 -10.75 -0.05 12.54
N ASP A 17 -11.25 0.67 11.53
CA ASP A 17 -11.89 0.11 10.36
C ASP A 17 -10.89 -0.07 9.21
N TRP A 18 -10.77 -1.28 8.71
CA TRP A 18 -10.00 -1.61 7.50
C TRP A 18 -10.40 -2.98 6.96
N LYS A 19 -10.11 -3.23 5.68
CA LYS A 19 -10.37 -4.52 5.03
C LYS A 19 -9.13 -5.02 4.30
N ASN A 20 -8.65 -6.19 4.70
CA ASN A 20 -7.52 -6.85 4.05
C ASN A 20 -7.93 -7.39 2.66
N LEU A 21 -7.12 -7.13 1.65
CA LEU A 21 -7.26 -7.67 0.30
C LEU A 21 -6.20 -8.71 -0.06
N ASN A 22 -5.40 -9.20 0.89
CA ASN A 22 -4.49 -10.32 0.65
C ASN A 22 -5.27 -11.61 0.36
N GLY A 23 -4.63 -12.56 -0.29
CA GLY A 23 -5.19 -13.85 -0.63
C GLY A 23 -5.02 -14.16 -2.11
N LEU A 24 -5.85 -15.02 -2.67
CA LEU A 24 -5.76 -15.41 -4.08
C LEU A 24 -6.31 -14.31 -5.00
N TRP A 25 -5.49 -13.90 -5.96
CA TRP A 25 -5.83 -13.00 -7.05
C TRP A 25 -5.68 -13.73 -8.39
N ASP A 26 -6.40 -13.31 -9.41
CA ASP A 26 -6.09 -13.71 -10.78
C ASP A 26 -4.79 -13.03 -11.21
N TYR A 27 -3.95 -13.73 -12.01
CA TYR A 27 -2.74 -13.15 -12.58
C TYR A 27 -2.55 -13.54 -14.04
N ALA A 28 -1.84 -12.69 -14.77
CA ALA A 28 -1.29 -12.99 -16.09
C ALA A 28 0.05 -12.29 -16.28
N ILE A 29 0.95 -12.91 -17.05
CA ILE A 29 2.20 -12.31 -17.51
C ILE A 29 1.99 -11.94 -18.97
N ILE A 30 2.14 -10.67 -19.31
CA ILE A 30 1.94 -10.13 -20.65
C ILE A 30 3.19 -9.46 -21.17
N ASP A 31 3.28 -9.23 -22.47
CA ASP A 31 4.32 -8.39 -23.03
C ASP A 31 4.19 -6.95 -22.57
N LYS A 32 5.33 -6.29 -22.39
CA LYS A 32 5.39 -4.90 -21.93
C LYS A 32 4.60 -3.97 -22.86
N GLY A 33 3.72 -3.18 -22.25
CA GLY A 33 2.80 -2.28 -22.98
C GLY A 33 1.56 -2.99 -23.53
N GLY A 34 1.40 -4.28 -23.26
CA GLY A 34 0.21 -5.03 -23.64
C GLY A 34 -1.05 -4.58 -22.91
N HIS A 35 -2.20 -4.96 -23.46
CA HIS A 35 -3.51 -4.70 -22.86
C HIS A 35 -3.78 -5.64 -21.67
N ILE A 36 -4.61 -5.18 -20.74
CA ILE A 36 -5.13 -6.04 -19.67
C ILE A 36 -5.88 -7.20 -20.33
N PRO A 37 -5.50 -8.46 -20.06
CA PRO A 37 -6.10 -9.61 -20.73
C PRO A 37 -7.56 -9.83 -20.27
N ALA A 38 -8.36 -10.41 -21.14
CA ALA A 38 -9.70 -10.89 -20.78
C ALA A 38 -9.62 -12.16 -19.93
N ASP A 39 -8.70 -13.07 -20.29
CA ASP A 39 -8.46 -14.33 -19.62
C ASP A 39 -7.13 -14.29 -18.87
N PHE A 40 -7.13 -14.78 -17.63
CA PHE A 40 -5.97 -14.84 -16.75
C PHE A 40 -5.35 -16.24 -16.77
N GLU A 41 -4.03 -16.33 -16.56
CA GLU A 41 -3.29 -17.60 -16.57
C GLU A 41 -3.62 -18.50 -15.36
N GLY A 42 -4.01 -17.89 -14.24
CA GLY A 42 -4.27 -18.65 -13.01
C GLY A 42 -4.40 -17.74 -11.78
N LYS A 43 -4.05 -18.32 -10.62
CA LYS A 43 -4.12 -17.62 -9.33
C LYS A 43 -2.73 -17.39 -8.75
N ILE A 44 -2.56 -16.23 -8.12
CA ILE A 44 -1.36 -15.86 -7.35
C ILE A 44 -1.76 -15.49 -5.93
N LEU A 45 -0.99 -15.94 -4.95
CA LEU A 45 -1.23 -15.61 -3.55
C LEU A 45 -0.52 -14.30 -3.18
N VAL A 46 -1.29 -13.22 -3.06
CA VAL A 46 -0.81 -11.92 -2.57
C VAL A 46 -0.71 -11.96 -1.02
N PRO A 47 0.36 -11.49 -0.40
CA PRO A 47 1.44 -10.63 -0.91
C PRO A 47 2.76 -11.36 -1.18
N PHE A 48 2.77 -12.41 -1.93
CA PHE A 48 4.03 -13.08 -2.29
C PHE A 48 4.44 -12.72 -3.72
N ALA A 49 5.73 -12.40 -3.90
CA ALA A 49 6.31 -12.11 -5.21
C ALA A 49 6.11 -13.28 -6.18
N VAL A 50 5.96 -12.99 -7.46
CA VAL A 50 5.67 -13.99 -8.50
C VAL A 50 6.74 -15.08 -8.59
N GLU A 51 8.00 -14.79 -8.23
CA GLU A 51 9.10 -15.72 -8.20
C GLU A 51 9.06 -16.69 -7.01
N SER A 52 8.37 -16.29 -5.94
CA SER A 52 8.30 -17.12 -4.73
C SER A 52 7.39 -18.32 -4.93
N SER A 53 7.83 -19.48 -4.48
CA SER A 53 6.99 -20.69 -4.43
C SER A 53 5.73 -20.49 -3.56
N LEU A 54 5.81 -19.60 -2.56
CA LEU A 54 4.68 -19.26 -1.70
C LEU A 54 3.58 -18.48 -2.45
N SER A 55 3.89 -17.86 -3.58
CA SER A 55 2.88 -17.23 -4.44
C SER A 55 1.99 -18.25 -5.14
N GLY A 56 2.44 -19.50 -5.25
CA GLY A 56 1.81 -20.56 -6.05
C GLY A 56 2.17 -20.49 -7.55
N VAL A 57 3.01 -19.52 -7.97
CA VAL A 57 3.39 -19.29 -9.37
C VAL A 57 4.83 -19.73 -9.62
N GLY A 58 5.81 -19.17 -8.91
CA GLY A 58 7.21 -19.54 -9.01
C GLY A 58 7.87 -19.20 -10.37
N LYS A 59 7.31 -18.24 -11.13
CA LYS A 59 7.81 -17.80 -12.43
C LYS A 59 8.69 -16.57 -12.29
N ARG A 60 9.76 -16.49 -13.10
CA ARG A 60 10.54 -15.26 -13.28
C ARG A 60 9.99 -14.46 -14.44
N ILE A 61 9.91 -13.15 -14.28
CA ILE A 61 9.60 -12.20 -15.35
C ILE A 61 10.86 -11.45 -15.75
N ASN A 62 10.83 -10.80 -16.91
CA ASN A 62 11.95 -10.03 -17.44
C ASN A 62 11.51 -8.62 -17.84
N GLU A 63 12.46 -7.77 -18.26
CA GLU A 63 12.23 -6.37 -18.59
C GLU A 63 11.27 -6.12 -19.77
N LYS A 64 10.94 -7.17 -20.54
CA LYS A 64 9.99 -7.11 -21.67
C LYS A 64 8.58 -7.56 -21.30
N GLN A 65 8.36 -7.90 -20.03
CA GLN A 65 7.10 -8.43 -19.53
C GLN A 65 6.51 -7.52 -18.44
N GLU A 66 5.21 -7.62 -18.26
CA GLU A 66 4.44 -7.00 -17.19
C GLU A 66 3.59 -8.06 -16.50
N LEU A 67 3.44 -7.92 -15.20
CA LEU A 67 2.57 -8.77 -14.37
C LEU A 67 1.25 -8.05 -14.13
N VAL A 68 0.15 -8.68 -14.49
CA VAL A 68 -1.20 -8.17 -14.29
C VAL A 68 -1.88 -8.97 -13.22
N TYR A 69 -2.46 -8.27 -12.23
CA TYR A 69 -3.26 -8.84 -11.18
C TYR A 69 -4.70 -8.38 -11.30
N GLN A 70 -5.63 -9.23 -10.90
CA GLN A 70 -7.04 -8.86 -10.78
C GLN A 70 -7.67 -9.47 -9.52
N ARG A 71 -8.53 -8.67 -8.88
CA ARG A 71 -9.34 -9.13 -7.75
C ARG A 71 -10.68 -8.42 -7.71
N SER A 72 -11.73 -9.17 -7.38
CA SER A 72 -13.01 -8.59 -7.00
C SER A 72 -13.04 -8.30 -5.49
N PHE A 73 -13.69 -7.20 -5.11
CA PHE A 73 -13.84 -6.81 -3.71
C PHE A 73 -15.13 -6.03 -3.47
N ASP A 74 -15.65 -6.13 -2.24
CA ASP A 74 -16.81 -5.38 -1.80
C ASP A 74 -16.39 -4.37 -0.73
N VAL A 75 -17.04 -3.21 -0.73
CA VAL A 75 -16.90 -2.20 0.32
C VAL A 75 -17.98 -2.44 1.38
N PRO A 76 -17.65 -2.56 2.67
CA PRO A 76 -18.63 -2.72 3.73
C PRO A 76 -19.67 -1.60 3.73
N SER A 77 -20.94 -1.95 3.89
CA SER A 77 -22.04 -0.97 3.92
C SER A 77 -21.93 0.06 5.05
N ALA A 78 -21.29 -0.32 6.16
CA ALA A 78 -20.98 0.58 7.29
C ALA A 78 -20.05 1.75 6.90
N TRP A 79 -19.36 1.67 5.76
CA TRP A 79 -18.47 2.71 5.26
C TRP A 79 -19.16 3.71 4.32
N LYS A 80 -20.46 3.60 4.17
CA LYS A 80 -21.25 4.53 3.33
C LYS A 80 -21.03 5.98 3.75
N GLY A 81 -20.74 6.85 2.77
CA GLY A 81 -20.47 8.28 2.98
C GLY A 81 -19.04 8.62 3.41
N LYS A 82 -18.18 7.62 3.63
CA LYS A 82 -16.75 7.81 3.85
C LYS A 82 -15.98 7.77 2.53
N GLN A 83 -14.80 8.37 2.51
CA GLN A 83 -13.83 8.15 1.45
C GLN A 83 -13.14 6.80 1.66
N ILE A 84 -12.83 6.12 0.57
CA ILE A 84 -12.17 4.81 0.61
C ILE A 84 -10.77 4.94 0.03
N LEU A 85 -9.77 4.67 0.86
CA LEU A 85 -8.37 4.61 0.47
C LEU A 85 -8.00 3.16 0.18
N LEU A 86 -7.31 2.94 -0.94
CA LEU A 86 -6.67 1.68 -1.31
C LEU A 86 -5.18 1.82 -1.07
N HIS A 87 -4.65 0.98 -0.19
CA HIS A 87 -3.26 1.01 0.22
C HIS A 87 -2.49 -0.20 -0.27
N PHE A 88 -1.23 0.02 -0.61
CA PHE A 88 -0.22 -0.98 -0.91
C PHE A 88 0.98 -0.78 0.03
N GLY A 89 1.39 -1.81 0.73
CA GLY A 89 2.58 -1.76 1.58
C GLY A 89 3.87 -1.64 0.76
N ALA A 90 3.99 -2.39 -0.33
CA ALA A 90 5.01 -2.23 -1.36
C ALA A 90 4.69 -3.07 -2.60
N VAL A 91 5.07 -2.56 -3.76
CA VAL A 91 4.99 -3.24 -5.06
C VAL A 91 6.26 -2.93 -5.83
N ASP A 92 7.00 -3.95 -6.28
CA ASP A 92 8.21 -3.77 -7.07
C ASP A 92 7.90 -3.97 -8.56
N TRP A 93 8.04 -3.03 -9.41
CA TRP A 93 8.60 -1.67 -9.21
C TRP A 93 7.64 -0.57 -9.70
N LYS A 94 7.30 -0.48 -11.02
CA LYS A 94 6.38 0.50 -11.61
C LYS A 94 4.98 -0.08 -11.65
N THR A 95 4.06 0.60 -10.99
CA THR A 95 2.70 0.11 -10.75
C THR A 95 1.67 1.05 -11.33
N ASP A 96 0.71 0.51 -12.05
CA ASP A 96 -0.52 1.20 -12.50
C ASP A 96 -1.73 0.49 -11.88
N VAL A 97 -2.72 1.25 -11.41
CA VAL A 97 -3.89 0.72 -10.70
C VAL A 97 -5.19 1.23 -11.30
N TRP A 98 -6.14 0.31 -11.51
CA TRP A 98 -7.51 0.60 -11.98
C TRP A 98 -8.54 0.00 -11.05
N VAL A 99 -9.63 0.73 -10.85
CA VAL A 99 -10.85 0.25 -10.18
C VAL A 99 -12.01 0.44 -11.15
N ASN A 100 -12.74 -0.64 -11.43
CA ASN A 100 -13.88 -0.65 -12.37
C ASN A 100 -13.56 -0.04 -13.76
N GLY A 101 -12.32 -0.25 -14.24
CA GLY A 101 -11.84 0.29 -15.51
C GLY A 101 -11.32 1.74 -15.45
N VAL A 102 -11.51 2.44 -14.35
CA VAL A 102 -11.00 3.80 -14.14
C VAL A 102 -9.59 3.71 -13.57
N LYS A 103 -8.59 4.34 -14.21
CA LYS A 103 -7.23 4.46 -13.67
C LYS A 103 -7.24 5.38 -12.45
N VAL A 104 -6.90 4.84 -11.29
CA VAL A 104 -6.90 5.59 -10.02
C VAL A 104 -5.53 6.16 -9.66
N GLY A 105 -4.47 5.61 -10.23
CA GLY A 105 -3.13 6.16 -10.04
C GLY A 105 -2.01 5.27 -10.56
N SER A 106 -0.79 5.78 -10.38
CA SER A 106 0.48 5.09 -10.68
C SER A 106 1.46 5.34 -9.55
N HIS A 107 2.36 4.38 -9.32
CA HIS A 107 3.45 4.52 -8.37
C HIS A 107 4.75 3.97 -8.98
N THR A 108 5.87 4.51 -8.55
CA THR A 108 7.21 4.05 -8.92
C THR A 108 8.07 3.97 -7.67
N GLY A 109 8.55 2.78 -7.34
CA GLY A 109 9.35 2.51 -6.15
C GLY A 109 9.01 1.16 -5.53
N GLY A 110 10.01 0.28 -5.37
CA GLY A 110 9.79 -1.10 -4.93
C GLY A 110 9.62 -1.29 -3.43
N PHE A 111 9.93 -0.26 -2.60
CA PHE A 111 10.09 -0.42 -1.14
C PHE A 111 9.20 0.51 -0.32
N THR A 112 8.58 1.49 -0.94
CA THR A 112 7.77 2.50 -0.27
C THR A 112 6.28 2.19 -0.36
N PRO A 113 5.51 2.41 0.73
CA PRO A 113 4.06 2.31 0.68
C PRO A 113 3.45 3.46 -0.14
N PHE A 114 2.29 3.20 -0.72
CA PHE A 114 1.50 4.20 -1.42
C PHE A 114 0.01 3.91 -1.30
N SER A 115 -0.81 4.94 -1.56
CA SER A 115 -2.26 4.83 -1.49
C SER A 115 -2.96 5.69 -2.53
N PHE A 116 -4.19 5.28 -2.88
CA PHE A 116 -5.06 6.01 -3.79
C PHE A 116 -6.45 6.15 -3.18
N ASN A 117 -7.05 7.33 -3.30
CA ASN A 117 -8.46 7.51 -3.01
C ASN A 117 -9.28 6.97 -4.19
N ILE A 118 -9.97 5.86 -3.96
CA ILE A 118 -10.74 5.15 -4.98
C ILE A 118 -12.23 5.45 -4.95
N THR A 119 -12.68 6.35 -4.09
CA THR A 119 -14.10 6.61 -3.81
C THR A 119 -14.92 6.89 -5.07
N SER A 120 -14.40 7.72 -5.97
CA SER A 120 -15.09 8.09 -7.22
C SER A 120 -15.13 6.98 -8.27
N ALA A 121 -14.26 5.97 -8.14
CA ALA A 121 -14.20 4.83 -9.06
C ALA A 121 -15.02 3.63 -8.57
N LEU A 122 -15.59 3.70 -7.35
CA LEU A 122 -16.39 2.61 -6.79
C LEU A 122 -17.76 2.52 -7.46
N SER A 123 -18.23 1.28 -7.65
CA SER A 123 -19.60 1.01 -8.06
C SER A 123 -20.57 1.29 -6.91
N ALA A 124 -21.69 1.95 -7.20
CA ALA A 124 -22.75 2.19 -6.24
C ALA A 124 -23.45 0.91 -5.77
N LYS A 125 -23.35 -0.16 -6.54
CA LYS A 125 -23.97 -1.48 -6.26
C LYS A 125 -23.04 -2.61 -6.71
N GLY A 126 -23.01 -3.67 -5.92
CA GLY A 126 -22.27 -4.89 -6.24
C GLY A 126 -20.78 -4.84 -5.97
N SER A 127 -20.08 -5.83 -6.46
CA SER A 127 -18.65 -6.02 -6.29
C SER A 127 -17.85 -5.09 -7.20
N ASN A 128 -16.70 -4.65 -6.74
CA ASN A 128 -15.75 -3.82 -7.49
C ASN A 128 -14.63 -4.68 -8.05
N ARG A 129 -14.11 -4.30 -9.21
CA ARG A 129 -12.97 -4.94 -9.86
C ARG A 129 -11.73 -4.10 -9.71
N LEU A 130 -10.73 -4.64 -9.03
CA LEU A 130 -9.40 -4.05 -8.91
C LEU A 130 -8.45 -4.72 -9.91
N VAL A 131 -7.71 -3.93 -10.68
CA VAL A 131 -6.64 -4.40 -11.56
C VAL A 131 -5.37 -3.65 -11.22
N VAL A 132 -4.27 -4.38 -11.11
CA VAL A 132 -2.92 -3.84 -10.85
C VAL A 132 -1.99 -4.37 -11.93
N LYS A 133 -1.29 -3.48 -12.63
CA LYS A 133 -0.29 -3.85 -13.63
C LYS A 133 1.07 -3.37 -13.15
N VAL A 134 2.06 -4.28 -13.17
CA VAL A 134 3.39 -4.04 -12.62
C VAL A 134 4.45 -4.38 -13.65
N TRP A 135 5.41 -3.47 -13.84
CA TRP A 135 6.62 -3.69 -14.59
C TRP A 135 7.83 -3.59 -13.67
N ASP A 136 8.64 -4.64 -13.66
CA ASP A 136 9.90 -4.69 -12.94
C ASP A 136 11.02 -5.20 -13.87
N PRO A 137 12.01 -4.36 -14.22
CA PRO A 137 13.14 -4.76 -15.04
C PRO A 137 14.25 -5.46 -14.24
N THR A 138 14.10 -5.67 -12.95
CA THR A 138 15.06 -6.26 -12.03
C THR A 138 16.44 -5.58 -12.12
N ASP A 139 17.39 -6.14 -12.87
CA ASP A 139 18.75 -5.63 -13.04
C ASP A 139 19.00 -4.97 -14.42
N LYS A 140 17.95 -4.74 -15.21
CA LYS A 140 18.01 -4.13 -16.55
C LYS A 140 17.53 -2.69 -16.60
N GLY A 141 17.25 -2.07 -15.45
CA GLY A 141 16.80 -0.70 -15.33
C GLY A 141 17.65 0.13 -14.37
N PRO A 142 17.36 1.43 -14.25
CA PRO A 142 18.08 2.35 -13.39
C PRO A 142 17.58 2.36 -11.93
N GLN A 143 16.52 1.59 -11.62
CA GLN A 143 15.87 1.60 -10.31
C GLN A 143 16.77 0.96 -9.23
N PRO A 144 16.58 1.35 -7.97
CA PRO A 144 17.18 0.65 -6.83
C PRO A 144 16.67 -0.80 -6.77
N ARG A 145 17.55 -1.78 -6.77
CA ARG A 145 17.23 -3.21 -6.78
C ARG A 145 17.80 -4.00 -5.61
N GLY A 146 18.64 -3.37 -4.78
CA GLY A 146 19.41 -4.07 -3.76
C GLY A 146 20.32 -5.12 -4.36
N LYS A 147 20.24 -6.36 -3.87
CA LYS A 147 21.00 -7.50 -4.37
C LYS A 147 20.24 -8.38 -5.38
N GLN A 148 19.11 -7.91 -5.89
CA GLN A 148 18.30 -8.65 -6.85
C GLN A 148 18.95 -8.66 -8.24
N VAL A 149 19.04 -9.83 -8.86
CA VAL A 149 19.55 -10.02 -10.24
C VAL A 149 18.79 -11.11 -10.96
N SER A 150 18.72 -11.01 -12.29
CA SER A 150 18.03 -12.00 -13.15
C SER A 150 18.65 -13.39 -13.08
N ARG A 151 19.97 -13.49 -12.79
CA ARG A 151 20.71 -14.74 -12.63
C ARG A 151 21.44 -14.74 -11.30
N PRO A 152 20.75 -15.07 -10.19
CA PRO A 152 21.35 -15.03 -8.86
C PRO A 152 22.41 -16.12 -8.68
N GLU A 153 23.58 -15.71 -8.20
CA GLU A 153 24.68 -16.56 -7.76
C GLU A 153 25.50 -15.84 -6.67
N GLY A 154 26.22 -16.59 -5.87
CA GLY A 154 27.07 -16.05 -4.81
C GLY A 154 26.25 -15.19 -3.82
N ILE A 155 26.55 -13.88 -3.75
CA ILE A 155 25.90 -12.94 -2.82
C ILE A 155 24.59 -12.32 -3.38
N TRP A 156 24.21 -12.65 -4.61
CA TRP A 156 23.05 -12.07 -5.26
C TRP A 156 21.78 -12.89 -5.00
N TYR A 157 20.63 -12.22 -5.00
CA TYR A 157 19.33 -12.80 -4.66
C TYR A 157 18.39 -12.87 -5.86
N THR A 158 17.44 -13.78 -5.77
CA THR A 158 16.31 -13.89 -6.69
C THR A 158 15.51 -12.57 -6.71
N PRO A 159 15.00 -12.15 -7.88
CA PRO A 159 14.12 -11.02 -8.00
C PRO A 159 12.89 -11.13 -7.10
N VAL A 160 12.33 -9.97 -6.74
CA VAL A 160 11.07 -9.84 -6.03
C VAL A 160 10.20 -8.89 -6.85
N SER A 161 9.42 -9.43 -7.77
CA SER A 161 8.59 -8.62 -8.67
C SER A 161 7.12 -8.65 -8.28
N GLY A 162 6.45 -7.51 -8.44
CA GLY A 162 5.02 -7.39 -8.19
C GLY A 162 4.66 -7.03 -6.74
N ILE A 163 3.46 -7.39 -6.33
CA ILE A 163 2.93 -7.09 -4.99
C ILE A 163 3.60 -8.01 -3.97
N TRP A 164 4.44 -7.46 -3.08
CA TRP A 164 5.14 -8.25 -2.08
C TRP A 164 4.85 -7.84 -0.62
N GLN A 165 4.01 -6.82 -0.42
CA GLN A 165 3.46 -6.45 0.88
C GLN A 165 1.94 -6.31 0.82
N THR A 166 1.32 -6.24 2.01
CA THR A 166 -0.14 -6.21 2.18
C THR A 166 -0.84 -5.16 1.33
N VAL A 167 -2.00 -5.53 0.80
CA VAL A 167 -2.98 -4.64 0.15
C VAL A 167 -4.22 -4.56 1.02
N TRP A 168 -4.75 -3.35 1.25
CA TRP A 168 -5.94 -3.17 2.08
C TRP A 168 -6.75 -1.93 1.72
N LEU A 169 -8.00 -1.92 2.17
CA LEU A 169 -8.90 -0.76 2.11
C LEU A 169 -9.03 -0.13 3.49
N GLU A 170 -9.18 1.17 3.52
CA GLU A 170 -9.42 1.95 4.73
C GLU A 170 -10.48 3.03 4.48
N PRO A 171 -11.56 3.11 5.29
CA PRO A 171 -12.51 4.20 5.21
C PRO A 171 -12.01 5.39 6.03
N VAL A 172 -12.04 6.58 5.42
CA VAL A 172 -11.64 7.81 6.10
C VAL A 172 -12.74 8.87 6.00
N SER A 173 -12.78 9.76 6.97
CA SER A 173 -13.63 10.96 6.91
C SER A 173 -13.17 11.91 5.80
N GLY A 174 -14.03 12.81 5.36
CA GLY A 174 -13.63 13.87 4.42
C GLY A 174 -12.52 14.76 4.97
N LYS A 175 -12.43 14.88 6.30
CA LYS A 175 -11.31 15.45 7.04
C LYS A 175 -10.58 14.33 7.79
N HIS A 176 -9.29 14.19 7.58
CA HIS A 176 -8.47 13.14 8.22
C HIS A 176 -6.99 13.49 8.22
N ILE A 177 -6.26 12.84 9.11
CA ILE A 177 -4.80 12.86 9.14
C ILE A 177 -4.30 11.89 8.07
N GLU A 178 -3.47 12.38 7.15
CA GLU A 178 -2.85 11.54 6.11
C GLU A 178 -1.59 10.86 6.62
N ASN A 179 -0.78 11.60 7.41
CA ASN A 179 0.47 11.07 7.94
C ASN A 179 0.82 11.73 9.28
N LEU A 180 1.66 11.04 10.07
CA LEU A 180 2.26 11.56 11.29
C LEU A 180 3.78 11.48 11.20
N ARG A 181 4.44 12.61 11.43
CA ARG A 181 5.88 12.65 11.61
C ARG A 181 6.19 12.81 13.08
N ILE A 182 6.74 11.76 13.67
CA ILE A 182 7.11 11.71 15.09
C ILE A 182 8.63 11.73 15.18
N THR A 183 9.20 12.73 15.85
CA THR A 183 10.64 12.93 15.98
C THR A 183 11.01 13.03 17.46
N PRO A 184 11.55 11.97 18.06
CA PRO A 184 12.07 12.02 19.43
C PRO A 184 13.44 12.70 19.45
N ASP A 185 13.68 13.52 20.47
CA ASP A 185 14.96 14.11 20.82
C ASP A 185 15.29 13.73 22.27
N ILE A 186 16.13 12.72 22.44
CA ILE A 186 16.48 12.16 23.76
C ILE A 186 17.38 13.11 24.57
N ASP A 187 18.18 13.92 23.89
CA ASP A 187 19.11 14.84 24.57
C ASP A 187 18.36 16.01 25.21
N ARG A 188 17.28 16.46 24.57
CA ARG A 188 16.40 17.52 25.04
C ARG A 188 15.18 17.01 25.82
N ASN A 189 15.02 15.68 25.93
CA ASN A 189 13.83 15.03 26.50
C ASN A 189 12.52 15.54 25.88
N LEU A 190 12.48 15.62 24.54
CA LEU A 190 11.43 16.25 23.76
C LEU A 190 10.88 15.29 22.71
N LEU A 191 9.58 15.35 22.45
CA LEU A 191 8.91 14.65 21.36
C LEU A 191 8.18 15.67 20.46
N THR A 192 8.68 15.84 19.23
CA THR A 192 8.01 16.67 18.23
C THR A 192 7.07 15.81 17.40
N VAL A 193 5.79 16.17 17.32
CA VAL A 193 4.77 15.51 16.50
C VAL A 193 4.18 16.49 15.49
N LYS A 194 4.31 16.18 14.21
CA LYS A 194 3.66 16.92 13.10
C LYS A 194 2.62 16.03 12.44
N ALA A 195 1.38 16.51 12.34
CA ALA A 195 0.30 15.84 11.61
C ALA A 195 0.17 16.44 10.20
N GLU A 196 0.26 15.60 9.17
CA GLU A 196 -0.07 15.98 7.80
C GLU A 196 -1.55 15.72 7.58
N LEU A 197 -2.30 16.80 7.35
CA LEU A 197 -3.76 16.76 7.19
C LEU A 197 -4.11 16.84 5.71
N ASN A 198 -5.23 16.21 5.31
CA ASN A 198 -5.74 16.42 3.96
C ASN A 198 -6.24 17.86 3.77
N ALA A 199 -6.34 18.30 2.50
CA ALA A 199 -6.56 19.71 2.10
C ALA A 199 -7.78 20.43 2.73
N ASN A 200 -8.71 19.70 3.34
CA ASN A 200 -9.93 20.26 3.92
C ASN A 200 -9.83 20.60 5.42
N CYS A 201 -8.64 20.51 6.01
CA CYS A 201 -8.42 20.60 7.46
C CYS A 201 -7.74 21.89 7.92
N ALA A 202 -7.68 22.92 7.08
CA ALA A 202 -6.84 24.12 7.30
C ALA A 202 -7.11 24.91 8.61
N THR A 203 -8.21 24.67 9.27
CA THR A 203 -8.58 25.33 10.55
C THR A 203 -8.87 24.34 11.68
N ASP A 204 -8.60 23.05 11.45
CA ASP A 204 -8.90 22.03 12.45
C ASP A 204 -7.84 21.99 13.55
N LEU A 205 -8.31 21.75 14.77
CA LEU A 205 -7.45 21.55 15.93
C LEU A 205 -6.96 20.10 15.93
N VAL A 206 -5.66 19.91 16.02
CA VAL A 206 -5.00 18.62 16.25
C VAL A 206 -4.60 18.56 17.73
N GLU A 207 -5.04 17.52 18.41
CA GLU A 207 -4.65 17.20 19.77
C GLU A 207 -3.73 15.99 19.77
N VAL A 208 -2.58 16.11 20.45
CA VAL A 208 -1.58 15.05 20.60
C VAL A 208 -1.53 14.66 22.07
N ASN A 209 -1.76 13.40 22.38
CA ASN A 209 -1.66 12.82 23.71
C ASN A 209 -0.63 11.70 23.67
N VAL A 210 0.38 11.76 24.55
CA VAL A 210 1.45 10.77 24.66
C VAL A 210 1.24 9.95 25.92
N TYR A 211 1.25 8.64 25.80
CA TYR A 211 1.02 7.72 26.89
C TYR A 211 2.20 6.77 27.11
N ASP A 212 2.50 6.49 28.37
CA ASP A 212 3.30 5.35 28.79
C ASP A 212 2.35 4.30 29.38
N GLY A 213 2.11 3.23 28.64
CA GLY A 213 1.02 2.30 28.96
C GLY A 213 -0.34 3.03 28.97
N ASN A 214 -0.95 3.16 30.14
CA ASN A 214 -2.24 3.87 30.35
C ASN A 214 -2.07 5.25 30.99
N GLN A 215 -0.84 5.65 31.31
CA GLN A 215 -0.56 6.95 31.95
C GLN A 215 -0.29 8.01 30.89
N LEU A 216 -1.07 9.10 30.93
CA LEU A 216 -0.80 10.29 30.10
C LEU A 216 0.49 10.97 30.60
N VAL A 217 1.52 11.06 29.76
CA VAL A 217 2.82 11.65 30.12
C VAL A 217 3.04 13.02 29.50
N ALA A 218 2.40 13.32 28.36
CA ALA A 218 2.42 14.64 27.74
C ALA A 218 1.18 14.86 26.87
N ALA A 219 0.79 16.12 26.69
CA ALA A 219 -0.29 16.53 25.80
C ALA A 219 0.00 17.89 25.17
N GLY A 220 -0.39 18.07 23.92
CA GLY A 220 -0.24 19.32 23.21
C GLY A 220 -1.30 19.50 22.13
N LYS A 221 -1.47 20.74 21.64
CA LYS A 221 -2.46 21.08 20.61
C LYS A 221 -1.86 22.02 19.58
N SER A 222 -2.23 21.81 18.31
CA SER A 222 -1.86 22.72 17.22
C SER A 222 -3.02 22.94 16.25
N ILE A 223 -2.99 24.03 15.53
CA ILE A 223 -3.89 24.28 14.40
C ILE A 223 -3.18 23.82 13.12
N ASN A 224 -3.94 23.26 12.17
CA ASN A 224 -3.42 22.80 10.86
C ASN A 224 -2.37 21.67 10.93
N GLY A 225 -2.22 20.98 12.05
CA GLY A 225 -1.21 19.93 12.20
C GLY A 225 0.22 20.43 12.25
N GLU A 226 0.45 21.72 12.60
CA GLU A 226 1.77 22.24 12.91
C GLU A 226 2.44 21.42 14.01
N ALA A 227 3.77 21.51 14.10
CA ALA A 227 4.51 20.74 15.08
C ALA A 227 4.07 21.06 16.51
N VAL A 228 3.81 20.03 17.31
CA VAL A 228 3.57 20.09 18.76
C VAL A 228 4.81 19.55 19.45
N GLU A 229 5.34 20.30 20.41
CA GLU A 229 6.50 19.93 21.22
C GLU A 229 6.10 19.69 22.67
#